data_0de75ace48f281c72ff53afc705b49e7
#
_entry.id   0de75ace48f281c72ff53afc705b49e7
#
_cell.length_a   1.000
_cell.length_b   1.000
_cell.length_c   1.000
_cell.angle_alpha   90.00
_cell.angle_beta   90.00
_cell.angle_gamma   90.00
#
_symmetry.space_group_name_H-M   'P 1'
#
loop_
_entity.id
_entity.type
_entity.pdbx_description
1 polymer ?
#
loop_
_entity_poly.entity_id
_entity_poly.type
_entity_poly.pdbx_seq_one_letter_code
_entity_poly.pdbx_strand_id
1 'polypeptide(L)'
;MPVSLFHDHPPSQPFYDRIEKDNLLDRLIALDARAHREGLGSLDPSGDGLIRIGMEIGESGAVAKNSFGMFNLSWQAQRHPEWPAMIGAELDEIRAGIFAAHGKRLRFLIWAGMGGSAEDKHAYQAAGLLKKGVRCYVLDSTDPAKLKAILADMERRSRAALPDLLRGTLVVGMAMGMTSYEPVVNLEKLALLYEKHEVDSRPNFLYMTLPDSLLDRFASQRGYRRVELQPDNGNGTAGRHSAPMTRGSLYPLGLCGIDLKSWMDATNLSGEEIGDAWRLSAFLHAQGLAGRDKVTWVLPKEWAGAALWTKQNFEESLGKSENLGIKIVIGEKLKLPNYRAPKDARQDRVFVAVQVKGLEHPDGPKIALLRRAGYPVASIALPRGAQLARYMQFVHYAVFGIGYLRDMNFVTQPSVELYKSITNGLHATSRKAGGIEHTREWRDMRESPSRAEWRGRVTLFYDRVAGAEAGFTAPEIYGRLLGRLMASREVEYGEITFFGDTRYSERGRAVSKSLQRAAEGLFRARLRAPVDVYEGPAMNHSYHEMVIGHGKCFSTILISDAPDQIASIGYTADYHRCQFLATLSALAQRQRPVVAIALKDLEGATLAALDEFFRQAAKHVNL
;
A
#
# COMPACT_ATOMS: atom_id res chain seq x y z
N MET A 1 -21.82 -4.26 13.13
CA MET A 1 -21.89 -3.47 11.87
C MET A 1 -22.76 -4.24 10.88
N PRO A 2 -24.06 -4.01 10.80
CA PRO A 2 -24.91 -4.82 9.93
C PRO A 2 -24.46 -4.73 8.47
N VAL A 3 -24.29 -5.88 7.84
CA VAL A 3 -23.98 -6.03 6.42
C VAL A 3 -25.24 -6.43 5.69
N SER A 4 -25.62 -5.60 4.72
CA SER A 4 -26.74 -5.89 3.82
C SER A 4 -26.21 -6.34 2.47
N LEU A 5 -26.55 -7.55 2.05
CA LEU A 5 -26.12 -8.14 0.79
C LEU A 5 -27.27 -8.14 -0.23
N PHE A 6 -26.96 -7.65 -1.43
CA PHE A 6 -27.84 -7.69 -2.58
C PHE A 6 -27.24 -8.57 -3.66
N HIS A 7 -28.06 -9.39 -4.30
CA HIS A 7 -27.58 -10.49 -5.13
C HIS A 7 -26.72 -11.46 -4.32
N ASP A 8 -27.14 -11.69 -3.08
CA ASP A 8 -26.65 -12.79 -2.28
C ASP A 8 -27.17 -14.07 -2.92
N HIS A 9 -26.34 -14.66 -3.76
CA HIS A 9 -26.68 -15.93 -4.38
C HIS A 9 -26.66 -17.04 -3.33
N PRO A 10 -27.49 -18.10 -3.47
CA PRO A 10 -27.46 -19.26 -2.58
C PRO A 10 -26.07 -19.79 -2.20
N PRO A 11 -25.02 -19.65 -3.02
CA PRO A 11 -23.65 -20.06 -2.67
C PRO A 11 -23.00 -19.29 -1.52
N SER A 12 -23.42 -18.07 -1.17
CA SER A 12 -22.78 -17.32 -0.09
C SER A 12 -23.13 -17.86 1.30
N GLN A 13 -24.37 -18.30 1.50
CA GLN A 13 -24.84 -18.84 2.78
C GLN A 13 -24.10 -20.12 3.18
N PRO A 14 -23.90 -21.13 2.32
CA PRO A 14 -23.10 -22.31 2.65
C PRO A 14 -21.66 -22.00 3.09
N PHE A 15 -21.04 -20.95 2.52
CA PHE A 15 -19.70 -20.53 2.95
C PHE A 15 -19.70 -19.90 4.33
N TYR A 16 -20.72 -19.10 4.64
CA TYR A 16 -20.90 -18.54 5.98
C TYR A 16 -21.20 -19.63 7.01
N ASP A 17 -22.12 -20.56 6.70
CA ASP A 17 -22.45 -21.70 7.56
C ASP A 17 -21.23 -22.56 7.89
N ARG A 18 -20.29 -22.71 6.93
CA ARG A 18 -19.01 -23.38 7.16
C ARG A 18 -18.18 -22.65 8.21
N ILE A 19 -18.05 -21.32 8.13
CA ILE A 19 -17.32 -20.51 9.10
C ILE A 19 -17.89 -20.66 10.51
N GLU A 20 -19.22 -20.63 10.64
CA GLU A 20 -19.91 -20.80 11.92
C GLU A 20 -19.76 -22.21 12.48
N LYS A 21 -19.99 -23.23 11.64
CA LYS A 21 -19.88 -24.65 12.05
C LYS A 21 -18.48 -24.99 12.53
N ASP A 22 -17.46 -24.43 11.90
CA ASP A 22 -16.08 -24.66 12.29
C ASP A 22 -15.66 -23.87 13.53
N ASN A 23 -16.58 -23.08 14.12
CA ASN A 23 -16.38 -22.26 15.32
C ASN A 23 -15.09 -21.42 15.24
N LEU A 24 -14.96 -20.70 14.12
CA LEU A 24 -13.71 -20.07 13.71
C LEU A 24 -13.20 -19.05 14.73
N LEU A 25 -14.10 -18.32 15.40
CA LEU A 25 -13.72 -17.32 16.40
C LEU A 25 -13.04 -17.93 17.62
N ASP A 26 -13.62 -18.96 18.20
CA ASP A 26 -13.05 -19.60 19.39
C ASP A 26 -11.72 -20.29 19.08
N ARG A 27 -11.60 -20.89 17.91
CA ARG A 27 -10.32 -21.46 17.43
C ARG A 27 -9.25 -20.39 17.27
N LEU A 28 -9.61 -19.23 16.73
CA LEU A 28 -8.70 -18.10 16.55
C LEU A 28 -8.23 -17.57 17.92
N ILE A 29 -9.14 -17.38 18.87
CA ILE A 29 -8.84 -16.95 20.23
C ILE A 29 -7.93 -17.96 20.94
N ALA A 30 -8.25 -19.26 20.84
CA ALA A 30 -7.49 -20.33 21.47
C ALA A 30 -6.06 -20.42 20.91
N LEU A 31 -5.90 -20.30 19.59
CA LEU A 31 -4.59 -20.34 18.93
C LEU A 31 -3.73 -19.15 19.34
N ASP A 32 -4.32 -17.96 19.37
CA ASP A 32 -3.59 -16.75 19.77
C ASP A 32 -3.17 -16.80 21.24
N ALA A 33 -4.05 -17.23 22.13
CA ALA A 33 -3.73 -17.44 23.54
C ALA A 33 -2.63 -18.49 23.74
N ARG A 34 -2.62 -19.54 22.92
CA ARG A 34 -1.56 -20.54 22.91
C ARG A 34 -0.23 -19.96 22.44
N ALA A 35 -0.22 -19.19 21.35
CA ALA A 35 0.97 -18.52 20.83
C ALA A 35 1.62 -17.59 21.88
N HIS A 36 0.80 -16.88 22.66
CA HIS A 36 1.30 -16.02 23.74
C HIS A 36 1.84 -16.80 24.93
N ARG A 37 1.17 -17.87 25.32
CA ARG A 37 1.58 -18.68 26.50
C ARG A 37 2.81 -19.52 26.23
N GLU A 38 2.92 -20.13 25.07
CA GLU A 38 3.94 -21.14 24.74
C GLU A 38 5.04 -20.60 23.80
N GLY A 39 4.83 -19.41 23.23
CA GLY A 39 5.67 -18.81 22.20
C GLY A 39 5.36 -19.35 20.79
N LEU A 40 5.64 -18.54 19.78
CA LEU A 40 5.41 -18.90 18.37
C LEU A 40 6.18 -20.14 17.92
N GLY A 41 7.39 -20.33 18.44
CA GLY A 41 8.26 -21.46 18.09
C GLY A 41 7.75 -22.83 18.60
N SER A 42 6.80 -22.85 19.54
CA SER A 42 6.19 -24.09 20.05
C SER A 42 5.02 -24.60 19.19
N LEU A 43 4.54 -23.78 18.26
CA LEU A 43 3.41 -24.14 17.41
C LEU A 43 3.86 -25.04 16.26
N ASP A 44 3.12 -26.14 16.05
CA ASP A 44 3.37 -27.04 14.91
C ASP A 44 2.71 -26.48 13.63
N PRO A 45 3.48 -26.06 12.62
CA PRO A 45 2.94 -25.53 11.36
C PRO A 45 2.10 -26.56 10.58
N SER A 46 2.29 -27.85 10.81
CA SER A 46 1.53 -28.91 10.13
C SER A 46 0.22 -29.27 10.82
N GLY A 47 0.09 -28.91 12.10
CA GLY A 47 -0.98 -29.44 12.98
C GLY A 47 -2.31 -28.70 12.91
N ASP A 48 -2.33 -27.42 12.48
CA ASP A 48 -3.55 -26.61 12.45
C ASP A 48 -3.64 -25.77 11.18
N GLY A 49 -4.77 -25.89 10.47
CA GLY A 49 -5.04 -25.09 9.26
C GLY A 49 -5.00 -23.57 9.49
N LEU A 50 -5.31 -23.10 10.70
CA LEU A 50 -5.21 -21.67 11.03
C LEU A 50 -3.75 -21.21 11.12
N ILE A 51 -2.82 -22.04 11.61
CA ILE A 51 -1.38 -21.73 11.57
C ILE A 51 -0.95 -21.56 10.13
N ARG A 52 -1.32 -22.48 9.26
CA ARG A 52 -0.93 -22.44 7.84
C ARG A 52 -1.42 -21.17 7.11
N ILE A 53 -2.61 -20.68 7.42
CA ILE A 53 -3.16 -19.49 6.74
C ILE A 53 -2.78 -18.17 7.41
N GLY A 54 -2.45 -18.17 8.71
CA GLY A 54 -2.27 -16.96 9.52
C GLY A 54 -0.85 -16.72 10.04
N MET A 55 0.11 -17.59 9.66
CA MET A 55 1.50 -17.48 10.12
C MET A 55 2.50 -17.65 8.98
N GLU A 56 3.61 -16.97 9.10
CA GLU A 56 4.77 -17.15 8.21
C GLU A 56 5.71 -18.19 8.81
N ILE A 57 6.05 -19.18 8.02
CA ILE A 57 7.00 -20.24 8.40
C ILE A 57 8.37 -19.83 7.92
N GLY A 58 9.34 -19.81 8.82
CA GLY A 58 10.74 -19.49 8.51
C GLY A 58 11.49 -20.68 7.85
N GLU A 59 12.71 -20.43 7.44
CA GLU A 59 13.58 -21.44 6.80
C GLU A 59 13.82 -22.69 7.67
N SER A 60 13.81 -22.53 8.99
CA SER A 60 13.93 -23.64 9.95
C SER A 60 12.68 -24.53 10.06
N GLY A 61 11.59 -24.18 9.37
CA GLY A 61 10.29 -24.83 9.52
C GLY A 61 9.48 -24.36 10.73
N ALA A 62 10.02 -23.46 11.56
CA ALA A 62 9.32 -22.90 12.69
C ALA A 62 8.49 -21.66 12.30
N VAL A 63 7.49 -21.32 13.13
CA VAL A 63 6.69 -20.11 12.93
C VAL A 63 7.55 -18.86 13.18
N ALA A 64 7.70 -18.02 12.15
CA ALA A 64 8.48 -16.78 12.20
C ALA A 64 7.63 -15.56 12.55
N LYS A 65 6.41 -15.47 11.99
CA LYS A 65 5.48 -14.35 12.24
C LYS A 65 4.06 -14.85 12.45
N ASN A 66 3.31 -14.08 13.21
CA ASN A 66 1.92 -14.32 13.55
C ASN A 66 1.07 -13.08 13.20
N SER A 67 0.18 -13.18 12.24
CA SER A 67 -0.79 -12.11 11.96
C SER A 67 -2.02 -12.12 12.86
N PHE A 68 -2.17 -13.10 13.73
CA PHE A 68 -3.25 -13.11 14.72
C PHE A 68 -3.06 -12.05 15.81
N GLY A 69 -1.83 -11.55 16.00
CA GLY A 69 -1.55 -10.45 16.93
C GLY A 69 -2.43 -9.22 16.73
N MET A 70 -2.88 -8.94 15.49
CA MET A 70 -3.81 -7.82 15.23
C MET A 70 -5.18 -8.00 15.87
N PHE A 71 -5.66 -9.24 16.04
CA PHE A 71 -6.91 -9.55 16.75
C PHE A 71 -6.67 -9.55 18.26
N ASN A 72 -5.59 -10.19 18.69
CA ASN A 72 -5.20 -10.30 20.07
C ASN A 72 -4.96 -8.94 20.73
N LEU A 73 -4.28 -8.01 20.07
CA LEU A 73 -4.05 -6.67 20.59
C LEU A 73 -5.37 -5.94 20.93
N SER A 74 -6.43 -6.15 20.14
CA SER A 74 -7.76 -5.62 20.45
C SER A 74 -8.38 -6.28 21.68
N TRP A 75 -8.21 -7.59 21.86
CA TRP A 75 -8.70 -8.31 23.04
C TRP A 75 -7.89 -7.97 24.28
N GLN A 76 -6.56 -7.88 24.15
CA GLN A 76 -5.68 -7.50 25.27
C GLN A 76 -5.93 -6.06 25.72
N ALA A 77 -6.22 -5.14 24.82
CA ALA A 77 -6.51 -3.75 25.19
C ALA A 77 -7.66 -3.63 26.20
N GLN A 78 -8.60 -4.60 26.21
CA GLN A 78 -9.67 -4.66 27.22
C GLN A 78 -9.13 -5.07 28.60
N ARG A 79 -8.04 -5.79 28.68
CA ARG A 79 -7.37 -6.27 29.89
C ARG A 79 -6.25 -5.34 30.34
N HIS A 80 -5.80 -4.44 29.45
CA HIS A 80 -4.72 -3.48 29.63
C HIS A 80 -5.20 -2.06 29.42
N PRO A 81 -6.14 -1.56 30.28
CA PRO A 81 -6.68 -0.21 30.17
C PRO A 81 -5.61 0.88 30.36
N GLU A 82 -4.43 0.52 30.86
CA GLU A 82 -3.27 1.40 31.00
C GLU A 82 -2.54 1.69 29.68
N TRP A 83 -2.68 0.90 28.63
CA TRP A 83 -1.95 1.09 27.38
C TRP A 83 -2.08 2.48 26.74
N PRO A 84 -3.27 3.09 26.68
CA PRO A 84 -3.38 4.46 26.15
C PRO A 84 -2.51 5.47 26.93
N ALA A 85 -2.50 5.36 28.26
CA ALA A 85 -1.70 6.22 29.12
C ALA A 85 -0.20 5.92 28.99
N MET A 86 0.18 4.66 28.89
CA MET A 86 1.56 4.21 28.63
C MET A 86 2.09 4.81 27.33
N ILE A 87 1.36 4.68 26.22
CA ILE A 87 1.73 5.29 24.94
C ILE A 87 1.82 6.82 25.05
N GLY A 88 0.89 7.44 25.77
CA GLY A 88 0.94 8.89 26.06
C GLY A 88 2.22 9.29 26.76
N ALA A 89 2.64 8.55 27.78
CA ALA A 89 3.88 8.79 28.54
C ALA A 89 5.13 8.61 27.65
N GLU A 90 5.17 7.57 26.80
CA GLU A 90 6.24 7.36 25.81
C GLU A 90 6.38 8.57 24.86
N LEU A 91 5.26 9.13 24.39
CA LEU A 91 5.26 10.30 23.51
C LEU A 91 5.70 11.58 24.24
N ASP A 92 5.36 11.72 25.52
CA ASP A 92 5.80 12.86 26.34
C ASP A 92 7.29 12.76 26.66
N GLU A 93 7.83 11.56 26.90
CA GLU A 93 9.27 11.31 27.03
C GLU A 93 10.03 11.70 25.76
N ILE A 94 9.52 11.33 24.58
CA ILE A 94 10.11 11.72 23.29
C ILE A 94 10.12 13.24 23.14
N ARG A 95 9.01 13.93 23.44
CA ARG A 95 8.93 15.40 23.39
C ARG A 95 9.93 16.05 24.36
N ALA A 96 10.00 15.53 25.59
CA ALA A 96 10.90 16.03 26.61
C ALA A 96 12.36 15.83 26.23
N GLY A 97 12.73 14.66 25.69
CA GLY A 97 14.08 14.33 25.22
C GLY A 97 14.55 15.27 24.10
N ILE A 98 13.71 15.51 23.09
CA ILE A 98 14.01 16.47 22.00
C ILE A 98 14.17 17.89 22.56
N PHE A 99 13.29 18.30 23.48
CA PHE A 99 13.37 19.63 24.09
C PHE A 99 14.63 19.80 24.95
N ALA A 100 14.96 18.81 25.75
CA ALA A 100 16.17 18.83 26.59
C ALA A 100 17.46 18.91 25.76
N ALA A 101 17.52 18.18 24.63
CA ALA A 101 18.69 18.16 23.77
C ALA A 101 18.87 19.45 22.94
N HIS A 102 17.77 20.06 22.49
CA HIS A 102 17.84 21.12 21.48
C HIS A 102 17.15 22.43 21.86
N GLY A 103 16.43 22.50 22.99
CA GLY A 103 15.61 23.65 23.35
C GLY A 103 14.44 23.92 22.38
N LYS A 104 14.10 22.96 21.53
CA LYS A 104 13.05 23.08 20.52
C LYS A 104 11.88 22.15 20.80
N ARG A 105 10.66 22.65 20.64
CA ARG A 105 9.46 21.82 20.75
C ARG A 105 9.32 20.96 19.51
N LEU A 106 8.88 19.71 19.68
CA LEU A 106 8.53 18.81 18.58
C LEU A 106 7.38 19.39 17.75
N ARG A 107 7.62 19.61 16.47
CA ARG A 107 6.69 20.21 15.50
C ARG A 107 6.41 19.33 14.30
N PHE A 108 7.37 18.49 13.93
CA PHE A 108 7.32 17.67 12.73
C PHE A 108 7.63 16.22 13.03
N LEU A 109 6.98 15.33 12.31
CA LEU A 109 7.26 13.90 12.26
C LEU A 109 7.55 13.52 10.82
N ILE A 110 8.71 12.92 10.56
CA ILE A 110 9.02 12.25 9.30
C ILE A 110 8.97 10.75 9.55
N TRP A 111 8.00 10.09 8.92
CA TRP A 111 7.83 8.66 9.01
C TRP A 111 8.46 7.98 7.79
N ALA A 112 9.59 7.31 7.95
CA ALA A 112 10.30 6.57 6.90
C ALA A 112 9.89 5.09 6.94
N GLY A 113 9.02 4.69 6.02
CA GLY A 113 8.51 3.31 5.91
C GLY A 113 7.96 3.06 4.51
N MET A 114 7.73 1.78 4.17
CA MET A 114 7.22 1.38 2.86
C MET A 114 6.02 0.45 3.02
N GLY A 115 5.08 0.49 2.07
CA GLY A 115 3.91 -0.38 2.05
C GLY A 115 3.15 -0.39 3.38
N GLY A 116 3.01 -1.55 4.01
CA GLY A 116 2.30 -1.71 5.29
C GLY A 116 2.84 -0.91 6.47
N SER A 117 4.05 -0.40 6.37
CA SER A 117 4.61 0.51 7.38
C SER A 117 4.27 1.98 7.14
N ALA A 118 3.59 2.32 6.05
CA ALA A 118 3.31 3.69 5.61
C ALA A 118 1.85 3.97 5.24
N GLU A 119 1.13 3.00 4.65
CA GLU A 119 -0.20 3.23 4.05
C GLU A 119 -1.28 3.66 5.06
N ASP A 120 -1.23 3.17 6.29
CA ASP A 120 -2.13 3.64 7.35
C ASP A 120 -1.94 5.14 7.66
N LYS A 121 -0.70 5.66 7.60
CA LYS A 121 -0.42 7.10 7.80
C LYS A 121 -1.02 7.93 6.67
N HIS A 122 -0.96 7.45 5.43
CA HIS A 122 -1.65 8.08 4.30
C HIS A 122 -3.16 8.06 4.49
N ALA A 123 -3.72 6.94 4.94
CA ALA A 123 -5.13 6.83 5.28
C ALA A 123 -5.54 7.82 6.38
N TYR A 124 -4.75 7.92 7.45
CA TYR A 124 -5.00 8.85 8.55
C TYR A 124 -4.88 10.32 8.12
N GLN A 125 -3.90 10.67 7.27
CA GLN A 125 -3.77 12.01 6.70
C GLN A 125 -5.00 12.37 5.87
N ALA A 126 -5.41 11.50 4.98
CA ALA A 126 -6.56 11.72 4.09
C ALA A 126 -7.89 11.76 4.86
N ALA A 127 -8.04 10.94 5.91
CA ALA A 127 -9.18 11.00 6.84
C ALA A 127 -9.14 12.22 7.79
N GLY A 128 -8.06 13.01 7.75
CA GLY A 128 -7.94 14.22 8.53
C GLY A 128 -7.54 14.03 10.00
N LEU A 129 -7.15 12.82 10.39
CA LEU A 129 -6.74 12.49 11.76
C LEU A 129 -5.38 13.11 12.12
N LEU A 130 -4.49 13.33 11.13
CA LEU A 130 -3.16 13.93 11.34
C LEU A 130 -3.10 15.42 10.99
N LYS A 131 -4.20 16.16 11.20
CA LYS A 131 -4.28 17.61 10.89
C LYS A 131 -3.87 18.51 12.04
N LYS A 132 -3.98 18.04 13.28
CA LYS A 132 -3.67 18.80 14.51
C LYS A 132 -2.33 18.34 15.08
N GLY A 133 -1.80 19.10 16.05
CA GLY A 133 -0.56 18.73 16.74
C GLY A 133 0.68 18.75 15.86
N VAL A 134 1.45 17.66 15.92
CA VAL A 134 2.68 17.50 15.14
C VAL A 134 2.36 17.24 13.67
N ARG A 135 3.01 17.98 12.77
CA ARG A 135 2.84 17.77 11.32
C ARG A 135 3.55 16.50 10.88
N CYS A 136 2.78 15.53 10.42
CA CYS A 136 3.31 14.26 9.93
C CYS A 136 3.59 14.29 8.42
N TYR A 137 4.76 13.82 8.02
CA TYR A 137 5.15 13.52 6.64
C TYR A 137 5.49 12.05 6.50
N VAL A 138 5.08 11.43 5.40
CA VAL A 138 5.39 10.04 5.10
C VAL A 138 6.44 9.99 4.00
N LEU A 139 7.62 9.47 4.35
CA LEU A 139 8.74 9.28 3.43
C LEU A 139 8.78 7.80 3.03
N ASP A 140 7.96 7.44 2.06
CA ASP A 140 7.78 6.10 1.52
C ASP A 140 8.32 5.97 0.08
N SER A 141 9.34 6.74 -0.22
CA SER A 141 10.06 6.70 -1.49
C SER A 141 11.53 7.00 -1.26
N THR A 142 12.38 6.41 -2.08
CA THR A 142 13.81 6.71 -2.14
C THR A 142 14.14 7.71 -3.25
N ASP A 143 13.11 8.37 -3.81
CA ASP A 143 13.29 9.49 -4.73
C ASP A 143 13.74 10.74 -3.95
N PRO A 144 14.91 11.34 -4.27
CA PRO A 144 15.35 12.57 -3.64
C PRO A 144 14.34 13.72 -3.76
N ALA A 145 13.52 13.76 -4.83
CA ALA A 145 12.48 14.77 -5.02
C ALA A 145 11.48 14.79 -3.86
N LYS A 146 11.12 13.61 -3.31
CA LYS A 146 10.18 13.52 -2.21
C LYS A 146 10.71 14.12 -0.92
N LEU A 147 11.93 13.76 -0.53
CA LEU A 147 12.57 14.36 0.65
C LEU A 147 12.73 15.88 0.47
N LYS A 148 13.20 16.32 -0.69
CA LYS A 148 13.34 17.75 -1.05
C LYS A 148 12.01 18.50 -0.92
N ALA A 149 10.92 17.92 -1.41
CA ALA A 149 9.59 18.52 -1.31
C ALA A 149 9.06 18.57 0.14
N ILE A 150 9.33 17.54 0.96
CA ILE A 150 9.01 17.53 2.39
C ILE A 150 9.76 18.65 3.10
N LEU A 151 11.07 18.76 2.93
CA LEU A 151 11.88 19.80 3.57
C LEU A 151 11.41 21.20 3.17
N ALA A 152 11.14 21.42 1.88
CA ALA A 152 10.62 22.69 1.38
C ALA A 152 9.24 23.05 1.97
N ASP A 153 8.33 22.07 2.17
CA ASP A 153 7.05 22.30 2.84
C ASP A 153 7.23 22.64 4.33
N MET A 154 8.19 22.00 5.01
CA MET A 154 8.55 22.32 6.40
C MET A 154 9.04 23.76 6.54
N GLU A 155 9.99 24.18 5.70
CA GLU A 155 10.54 25.55 5.68
C GLU A 155 9.45 26.59 5.40
N ARG A 156 8.65 26.38 4.36
CA ARG A 156 7.55 27.28 3.98
C ARG A 156 6.53 27.47 5.09
N ARG A 157 6.20 26.40 5.83
CA ARG A 157 5.19 26.46 6.92
C ARG A 157 5.72 27.09 8.20
N SER A 158 6.98 26.87 8.48
CA SER A 158 7.57 27.31 9.77
C SER A 158 8.27 28.66 9.68
N ARG A 159 8.68 29.07 8.48
CA ARG A 159 9.52 30.24 8.22
C ARG A 159 10.83 30.21 9.04
N ALA A 160 11.34 29.01 9.31
CA ALA A 160 12.55 28.77 10.07
C ALA A 160 13.62 28.11 9.18
N ALA A 161 14.89 28.32 9.53
CA ALA A 161 16.00 27.68 8.82
C ALA A 161 16.03 26.17 9.06
N LEU A 162 16.54 25.41 8.11
CA LEU A 162 16.55 23.95 8.13
C LEU A 162 17.17 23.37 9.43
N PRO A 163 18.31 23.84 9.99
CA PRO A 163 18.84 23.32 11.23
C PRO A 163 17.87 23.41 12.40
N ASP A 164 17.11 24.51 12.50
CA ASP A 164 16.10 24.66 13.54
C ASP A 164 14.89 23.76 13.36
N LEU A 165 14.55 23.42 12.11
CA LEU A 165 13.51 22.47 11.78
C LEU A 165 13.93 21.05 12.18
N LEU A 166 15.17 20.66 11.86
CA LEU A 166 15.72 19.36 12.21
C LEU A 166 15.69 19.13 13.72
N ARG A 167 16.11 20.13 14.52
CA ARG A 167 16.06 20.07 16.00
C ARG A 167 14.64 19.81 16.54
N GLY A 168 13.59 20.28 15.86
CA GLY A 168 12.17 20.09 16.25
C GLY A 168 11.46 18.98 15.47
N THR A 169 12.18 18.06 14.86
CA THR A 169 11.63 16.97 14.04
C THR A 169 11.93 15.61 14.67
N LEU A 170 10.90 14.78 14.84
CA LEU A 170 11.05 13.36 15.12
C LEU A 170 11.14 12.59 13.80
N VAL A 171 12.11 11.70 13.67
CA VAL A 171 12.28 10.77 12.55
C VAL A 171 12.03 9.36 13.03
N VAL A 172 11.11 8.66 12.39
CA VAL A 172 10.79 7.26 12.72
C VAL A 172 11.07 6.39 11.51
N GLY A 173 11.97 5.42 11.65
CA GLY A 173 12.18 4.36 10.68
C GLY A 173 11.35 3.14 11.01
N MET A 174 10.58 2.61 10.07
CA MET A 174 9.81 1.39 10.30
C MET A 174 9.95 0.40 9.15
N ALA A 175 10.34 -0.85 9.49
CA ALA A 175 10.38 -1.97 8.55
C ALA A 175 10.13 -3.29 9.29
N MET A 176 9.09 -4.03 8.92
CA MET A 176 8.78 -5.33 9.50
C MET A 176 9.32 -6.52 8.69
N GLY A 177 10.12 -6.25 7.66
CA GLY A 177 10.85 -7.24 6.88
C GLY A 177 12.34 -7.22 7.19
N MET A 178 12.99 -8.40 7.26
CA MET A 178 14.41 -8.52 7.54
C MET A 178 15.31 -7.83 6.49
N THR A 179 14.85 -7.81 5.24
CA THR A 179 15.61 -7.42 4.04
C THR A 179 15.19 -6.08 3.44
N SER A 180 14.26 -5.34 4.08
CA SER A 180 13.81 -4.04 3.59
C SER A 180 14.91 -3.00 3.72
N TYR A 181 15.45 -2.53 2.61
CA TYR A 181 16.56 -1.58 2.57
C TYR A 181 16.14 -0.13 2.40
N GLU A 182 14.97 0.14 1.87
CA GLU A 182 14.45 1.49 1.60
C GLU A 182 14.36 2.39 2.85
N PRO A 183 13.84 1.91 3.99
CA PRO A 183 13.86 2.70 5.22
C PRO A 183 15.30 2.99 5.71
N VAL A 184 16.25 2.09 5.44
CA VAL A 184 17.67 2.30 5.74
C VAL A 184 18.23 3.46 4.91
N VAL A 185 17.97 3.46 3.59
CA VAL A 185 18.38 4.56 2.69
C VAL A 185 17.82 5.88 3.19
N ASN A 186 16.52 5.94 3.50
CA ASN A 186 15.86 7.15 3.96
C ASN A 186 16.42 7.65 5.30
N LEU A 187 16.65 6.76 6.27
CA LEU A 187 17.26 7.12 7.56
C LEU A 187 18.70 7.58 7.39
N GLU A 188 19.49 6.90 6.54
CA GLU A 188 20.85 7.30 6.23
C GLU A 188 20.90 8.73 5.67
N LYS A 189 20.06 9.04 4.69
CA LYS A 189 20.05 10.38 4.07
C LYS A 189 19.57 11.46 5.05
N LEU A 190 18.59 11.15 5.90
CA LEU A 190 18.20 12.04 6.98
C LEU A 190 19.33 12.22 8.01
N ALA A 191 20.04 11.15 8.41
CA ALA A 191 21.16 11.24 9.33
C ALA A 191 22.29 12.12 8.76
N LEU A 192 22.67 11.92 7.49
CA LEU A 192 23.64 12.78 6.80
C LEU A 192 23.21 14.25 6.74
N LEU A 193 21.90 14.51 6.65
CA LEU A 193 21.39 15.87 6.70
C LEU A 193 21.57 16.51 8.07
N TYR A 194 21.34 15.74 9.16
CA TYR A 194 21.61 16.20 10.52
C TYR A 194 23.11 16.44 10.76
N GLU A 195 23.98 15.50 10.34
CA GLU A 195 25.44 15.61 10.43
C GLU A 195 25.94 16.88 9.71
N LYS A 196 25.46 17.13 8.49
CA LYS A 196 25.82 18.32 7.72
C LYS A 196 25.48 19.64 8.42
N HIS A 197 24.42 19.65 9.19
CA HIS A 197 23.96 20.85 9.92
C HIS A 197 24.40 20.86 11.39
N GLU A 198 25.31 19.97 11.77
CA GLU A 198 25.85 19.85 13.12
C GLU A 198 24.77 19.70 14.19
N VAL A 199 23.72 18.94 13.87
CA VAL A 199 22.62 18.62 14.79
C VAL A 199 22.77 17.17 15.25
N ASP A 200 22.83 16.94 16.57
CA ASP A 200 22.81 15.56 17.10
C ASP A 200 21.46 14.92 16.77
N SER A 201 21.51 13.84 16.00
CA SER A 201 20.32 13.12 15.53
C SER A 201 19.76 12.13 16.56
N ARG A 202 20.54 11.69 17.55
CA ARG A 202 20.15 10.64 18.51
C ARG A 202 18.87 10.91 19.27
N PRO A 203 18.60 12.14 19.77
CA PRO A 203 17.34 12.45 20.43
C PRO A 203 16.12 12.45 19.51
N ASN A 204 16.37 12.62 18.21
CA ASN A 204 15.34 12.82 17.19
C ASN A 204 14.98 11.54 16.43
N PHE A 205 15.81 10.48 16.51
CA PHE A 205 15.61 9.28 15.71
C PHE A 205 15.19 8.10 16.60
N LEU A 206 14.16 7.41 16.15
CA LEU A 206 13.79 6.11 16.68
C LEU A 206 13.43 5.15 15.53
N TYR A 207 13.42 3.86 15.83
CA TYR A 207 13.08 2.86 14.83
C TYR A 207 12.30 1.68 15.41
N MET A 208 11.47 1.07 14.53
CA MET A 208 10.64 -0.09 14.82
C MET A 208 10.92 -1.17 13.76
N THR A 209 11.47 -2.31 14.18
CA THR A 209 11.82 -3.40 13.28
C THR A 209 12.08 -4.68 14.05
N LEU A 210 12.28 -5.77 13.31
CA LEU A 210 12.73 -7.04 13.88
C LEU A 210 14.22 -6.98 14.24
N PRO A 211 14.67 -7.71 15.29
CA PRO A 211 16.08 -7.87 15.62
C PRO A 211 16.87 -8.36 14.40
N ASP A 212 18.12 -7.92 14.30
CA ASP A 212 19.08 -8.31 13.26
C ASP A 212 18.68 -7.99 11.82
N SER A 213 17.58 -7.24 11.62
CA SER A 213 17.19 -6.74 10.30
C SER A 213 18.22 -5.72 9.78
N LEU A 214 18.14 -5.40 8.48
CA LEU A 214 18.98 -4.35 7.88
C LEU A 214 18.79 -3.00 8.57
N LEU A 215 17.55 -2.66 8.94
CA LEU A 215 17.23 -1.44 9.66
C LEU A 215 17.79 -1.45 11.09
N ASP A 216 17.67 -2.58 11.80
CA ASP A 216 18.19 -2.73 13.16
C ASP A 216 19.72 -2.54 13.19
N ARG A 217 20.43 -3.22 12.30
CA ARG A 217 21.89 -3.09 12.19
C ARG A 217 22.34 -1.66 11.92
N PHE A 218 21.67 -0.97 11.02
CA PHE A 218 21.99 0.42 10.69
C PHE A 218 21.70 1.37 11.85
N ALA A 219 20.51 1.28 12.45
CA ALA A 219 20.05 2.23 13.46
C ALA A 219 20.73 2.04 14.82
N SER A 220 20.95 0.78 15.23
CA SER A 220 21.66 0.45 16.48
C SER A 220 23.13 0.91 16.47
N GLN A 221 23.83 0.77 15.33
CA GLN A 221 25.21 1.28 15.17
C GLN A 221 25.32 2.80 15.36
N ARG A 222 24.24 3.54 15.10
CA ARG A 222 24.17 5.00 15.28
C ARG A 222 23.65 5.40 16.67
N GLY A 223 23.33 4.44 17.51
CA GLY A 223 22.78 4.68 18.86
C GLY A 223 21.36 5.22 18.85
N TYR A 224 20.58 4.95 17.81
CA TYR A 224 19.17 5.34 17.75
C TYR A 224 18.30 4.49 18.66
N ARG A 225 17.20 5.07 19.18
CA ARG A 225 16.31 4.39 20.11
C ARG A 225 15.45 3.36 19.36
N ARG A 226 15.56 2.09 19.76
CA ARG A 226 14.65 1.04 19.34
C ARG A 226 13.33 1.13 20.12
N VAL A 227 12.22 0.91 19.43
CA VAL A 227 10.88 0.82 20.03
C VAL A 227 10.23 -0.46 19.52
N GLU A 228 9.70 -1.26 20.44
CA GLU A 228 8.95 -2.45 20.08
C GLU A 228 7.62 -2.10 19.42
N LEU A 229 7.20 -2.85 18.41
CA LEU A 229 6.07 -2.48 17.59
C LEU A 229 4.74 -2.54 18.35
N GLN A 230 4.51 -3.63 19.10
CA GLN A 230 3.24 -3.87 19.77
C GLN A 230 3.22 -3.30 21.20
N PRO A 231 2.07 -2.87 21.75
CA PRO A 231 1.97 -2.41 23.14
C PRO A 231 2.36 -3.46 24.18
N ASP A 232 2.19 -4.75 23.87
CA ASP A 232 2.64 -5.89 24.68
C ASP A 232 4.13 -6.20 24.53
N ASN A 233 4.89 -5.34 23.84
CA ASN A 233 6.29 -5.49 23.48
C ASN A 233 6.61 -6.63 22.51
N GLY A 234 5.60 -7.19 21.83
CA GLY A 234 5.78 -8.12 20.73
C GLY A 234 6.13 -7.41 19.40
N ASN A 235 6.66 -8.17 18.46
CA ASN A 235 6.99 -7.71 17.09
C ASN A 235 6.48 -8.70 16.02
N GLY A 236 5.57 -9.59 16.38
CA GLY A 236 5.15 -10.70 15.51
C GLY A 236 4.22 -10.32 14.37
N THR A 237 3.64 -9.12 14.33
CA THR A 237 2.68 -8.74 13.29
C THR A 237 3.38 -8.34 11.98
N ALA A 238 2.81 -8.75 10.84
CA ALA A 238 3.23 -8.24 9.53
C ALA A 238 2.91 -6.74 9.39
N GLY A 239 3.69 -6.03 8.57
CA GLY A 239 3.60 -4.56 8.44
C GLY A 239 2.18 -4.04 8.18
N ARG A 240 1.46 -4.60 7.19
CA ARG A 240 0.06 -4.20 6.88
C ARG A 240 -0.94 -4.55 7.97
N HIS A 241 -0.63 -5.53 8.81
CA HIS A 241 -1.46 -5.94 9.95
C HIS A 241 -1.08 -5.21 11.25
N SER A 242 -0.15 -4.28 11.21
CA SER A 242 0.25 -3.48 12.38
C SER A 242 -0.77 -2.40 12.76
N ALA A 243 -1.52 -1.89 11.80
CA ALA A 243 -2.60 -0.94 12.03
C ALA A 243 -3.90 -1.69 12.40
N PRO A 244 -4.76 -1.14 13.27
CA PRO A 244 -4.66 0.17 13.91
C PRO A 244 -4.02 0.17 15.32
N MET A 245 -3.52 -0.97 15.83
CA MET A 245 -3.28 -1.20 17.27
C MET A 245 -1.81 -1.16 17.71
N THR A 246 -0.87 -1.00 16.79
CA THR A 246 0.55 -0.95 17.17
C THR A 246 1.06 0.49 17.33
N ARG A 247 2.26 0.65 17.97
CA ARG A 247 2.95 1.94 18.08
C ARG A 247 3.19 2.58 16.71
N GLY A 248 3.27 1.77 15.65
CA GLY A 248 3.29 2.25 14.26
C GLY A 248 2.12 3.15 13.89
N SER A 249 0.93 2.88 14.42
CA SER A 249 -0.28 3.69 14.27
C SER A 249 -0.47 4.67 15.43
N LEU A 250 -0.26 4.20 16.66
CA LEU A 250 -0.59 4.95 17.88
C LEU A 250 0.30 6.18 18.07
N TYR A 251 1.59 6.12 17.67
CA TYR A 251 2.50 7.26 17.78
C TYR A 251 2.08 8.45 16.92
N PRO A 252 1.89 8.32 15.59
CA PRO A 252 1.43 9.45 14.80
C PRO A 252 0.05 9.96 15.23
N LEU A 253 -0.87 9.09 15.63
CA LEU A 253 -2.20 9.47 16.12
C LEU A 253 -2.12 10.24 17.44
N GLY A 254 -1.37 9.75 18.42
CA GLY A 254 -1.19 10.40 19.72
C GLY A 254 -0.42 11.73 19.63
N LEU A 255 0.61 11.82 18.75
CA LEU A 255 1.30 13.08 18.47
C LEU A 255 0.38 14.13 17.85
N CYS A 256 -0.65 13.69 17.12
CA CYS A 256 -1.67 14.54 16.54
C CYS A 256 -2.90 14.79 17.44
N GLY A 257 -2.86 14.31 18.69
CA GLY A 257 -3.89 14.58 19.70
C GLY A 257 -5.17 13.76 19.55
N ILE A 258 -5.08 12.58 18.90
CA ILE A 258 -6.19 11.63 18.90
C ILE A 258 -6.28 10.97 20.28
N ASP A 259 -7.49 10.82 20.79
CA ASP A 259 -7.77 10.08 22.01
C ASP A 259 -7.49 8.58 21.78
N LEU A 260 -6.33 8.13 22.29
CA LEU A 260 -5.86 6.77 22.10
C LEU A 260 -6.74 5.73 22.81
N LYS A 261 -7.36 6.10 23.94
CA LYS A 261 -8.29 5.20 24.64
C LYS A 261 -9.50 4.91 23.75
N SER A 262 -10.16 5.93 23.28
CA SER A 262 -11.31 5.82 22.39
C SER A 262 -10.95 5.12 21.07
N TRP A 263 -9.72 5.33 20.55
CA TRP A 263 -9.21 4.66 19.36
C TRP A 263 -9.04 3.15 19.57
N MET A 264 -8.40 2.74 20.67
CA MET A 264 -8.19 1.33 21.00
C MET A 264 -9.51 0.62 21.31
N ASP A 265 -10.39 1.25 22.10
CA ASP A 265 -11.71 0.70 22.43
C ASP A 265 -12.55 0.43 21.17
N ALA A 266 -12.41 1.27 20.15
CA ALA A 266 -13.13 1.11 18.89
C ALA A 266 -12.75 -0.15 18.13
N THR A 267 -11.57 -0.73 18.34
CA THR A 267 -11.13 -1.96 17.66
C THR A 267 -11.77 -3.22 18.22
N ASN A 268 -12.37 -3.14 19.39
CA ASN A 268 -13.06 -4.29 20.01
C ASN A 268 -14.43 -4.51 19.35
N LEU A 269 -14.48 -5.46 18.41
CA LEU A 269 -15.71 -5.85 17.74
C LEU A 269 -16.47 -6.90 18.56
N SER A 270 -17.80 -6.79 18.54
CA SER A 270 -18.65 -7.86 19.07
C SER A 270 -18.60 -9.11 18.17
N GLY A 271 -19.00 -10.28 18.72
CA GLY A 271 -19.13 -11.50 17.93
C GLY A 271 -20.07 -11.34 16.73
N GLU A 272 -21.16 -10.56 16.87
CA GLU A 272 -22.07 -10.24 15.79
C GLU A 272 -21.38 -9.45 14.67
N GLU A 273 -20.55 -8.47 15.02
CA GLU A 273 -19.82 -7.66 14.03
C GLU A 273 -18.73 -8.47 13.32
N ILE A 274 -18.09 -9.40 14.02
CA ILE A 274 -17.16 -10.36 13.43
C ILE A 274 -17.90 -11.29 12.46
N GLY A 275 -19.07 -11.80 12.87
CA GLY A 275 -19.95 -12.58 12.01
C GLY A 275 -20.36 -11.82 10.74
N ASP A 276 -20.68 -10.53 10.86
CA ASP A 276 -20.97 -9.65 9.70
C ASP A 276 -19.76 -9.51 8.77
N ALA A 277 -18.54 -9.38 9.30
CA ALA A 277 -17.33 -9.36 8.48
C ALA A 277 -17.16 -10.69 7.71
N TRP A 278 -17.46 -11.81 8.34
CA TRP A 278 -17.37 -13.11 7.68
C TRP A 278 -18.50 -13.38 6.69
N ARG A 279 -19.69 -12.82 6.91
CA ARG A 279 -20.75 -12.81 5.88
C ARG A 279 -20.32 -12.05 4.64
N LEU A 280 -19.63 -10.92 4.81
CA LEU A 280 -19.01 -10.22 3.68
C LEU A 280 -17.93 -11.08 3.01
N SER A 281 -17.12 -11.81 3.78
CA SER A 281 -16.11 -12.74 3.25
C SER A 281 -16.75 -13.83 2.39
N ALA A 282 -17.80 -14.46 2.88
CA ALA A 282 -18.55 -15.50 2.16
C ALA A 282 -19.16 -14.95 0.86
N PHE A 283 -19.73 -13.74 0.90
CA PHE A 283 -20.26 -13.06 -0.27
C PHE A 283 -19.18 -12.79 -1.31
N LEU A 284 -18.05 -12.14 -0.92
CA LEU A 284 -16.97 -11.83 -1.84
C LEU A 284 -16.30 -13.10 -2.41
N HIS A 285 -16.18 -14.16 -1.60
CA HIS A 285 -15.68 -15.45 -2.05
C HIS A 285 -16.60 -16.06 -3.12
N ALA A 286 -17.91 -16.09 -2.88
CA ALA A 286 -18.90 -16.60 -3.85
C ALA A 286 -18.91 -15.79 -5.14
N GLN A 287 -18.83 -14.46 -5.06
CA GLN A 287 -18.74 -13.60 -6.24
C GLN A 287 -17.46 -13.87 -7.04
N GLY A 288 -16.32 -14.06 -6.36
CA GLY A 288 -15.05 -14.41 -7.00
C GLY A 288 -15.12 -15.73 -7.76
N LEU A 289 -15.72 -16.77 -7.16
CA LEU A 289 -15.95 -18.07 -7.83
C LEU A 289 -16.85 -17.94 -9.06
N ALA A 290 -17.75 -16.95 -9.08
CA ALA A 290 -18.59 -16.63 -10.23
C ALA A 290 -17.92 -15.66 -11.24
N GLY A 291 -16.59 -15.44 -11.14
CA GLY A 291 -15.82 -14.58 -12.04
C GLY A 291 -15.96 -13.07 -11.75
N ARG A 292 -16.54 -12.69 -10.62
CA ARG A 292 -16.69 -11.29 -10.19
C ARG A 292 -15.74 -10.99 -9.03
N ASP A 293 -14.48 -10.79 -9.35
CA ASP A 293 -13.37 -10.60 -8.42
C ASP A 293 -12.82 -9.16 -8.37
N LYS A 294 -13.41 -8.22 -9.11
CA LYS A 294 -13.06 -6.79 -9.08
C LYS A 294 -14.06 -6.03 -8.22
N VAL A 295 -13.65 -5.72 -7.00
CA VAL A 295 -14.51 -5.13 -5.97
C VAL A 295 -14.29 -3.61 -5.91
N THR A 296 -15.26 -2.85 -6.36
CA THR A 296 -15.25 -1.39 -6.21
C THR A 296 -15.66 -1.03 -4.78
N TRP A 297 -14.70 -0.46 -4.03
CA TRP A 297 -14.86 -0.13 -2.62
C TRP A 297 -15.11 1.35 -2.43
N VAL A 298 -16.23 1.69 -1.83
CA VAL A 298 -16.70 3.08 -1.67
C VAL A 298 -16.85 3.41 -0.20
N LEU A 299 -16.17 4.46 0.23
CA LEU A 299 -16.16 4.96 1.60
C LEU A 299 -16.85 6.33 1.70
N PRO A 300 -17.29 6.76 2.89
CA PRO A 300 -17.68 8.14 3.14
C PRO A 300 -16.56 9.10 2.73
N LYS A 301 -16.94 10.31 2.36
CA LYS A 301 -15.99 11.34 1.88
C LYS A 301 -14.85 11.58 2.85
N GLU A 302 -15.15 11.64 4.14
CA GLU A 302 -14.17 11.86 5.20
C GLU A 302 -13.18 10.69 5.34
N TRP A 303 -13.58 9.48 4.96
CA TRP A 303 -12.77 8.27 5.05
C TRP A 303 -12.20 7.82 3.70
N ALA A 304 -12.39 8.60 2.64
CA ALA A 304 -12.00 8.18 1.29
C ALA A 304 -10.52 7.72 1.19
N GLY A 305 -9.63 8.34 1.98
CA GLY A 305 -8.21 7.93 2.03
C GLY A 305 -7.96 6.55 2.63
N ALA A 306 -8.86 6.05 3.48
CA ALA A 306 -8.74 4.71 4.05
C ALA A 306 -8.93 3.61 3.00
N ALA A 307 -9.44 3.94 1.82
CA ALA A 307 -9.55 3.01 0.71
C ALA A 307 -8.19 2.43 0.28
N LEU A 308 -7.10 3.23 0.32
CA LEU A 308 -5.73 2.75 0.03
C LEU A 308 -5.31 1.65 1.00
N TRP A 309 -5.49 1.87 2.30
CA TRP A 309 -5.17 0.89 3.32
C TRP A 309 -6.04 -0.38 3.19
N THR A 310 -7.35 -0.22 2.91
CA THR A 310 -8.26 -1.35 2.65
C THR A 310 -7.77 -2.18 1.46
N LYS A 311 -7.44 -1.51 0.36
CA LYS A 311 -6.88 -2.15 -0.83
C LYS A 311 -5.63 -2.94 -0.51
N GLN A 312 -4.69 -2.35 0.23
CA GLN A 312 -3.47 -3.05 0.63
C GLN A 312 -3.79 -4.32 1.44
N ASN A 313 -4.67 -4.23 2.44
CA ASN A 313 -5.02 -5.39 3.26
C ASN A 313 -5.55 -6.56 2.43
N PHE A 314 -6.43 -6.30 1.45
CA PHE A 314 -6.95 -7.34 0.58
C PHE A 314 -5.92 -7.84 -0.44
N GLU A 315 -5.30 -6.95 -1.18
CA GLU A 315 -4.46 -7.32 -2.33
C GLU A 315 -3.13 -7.94 -1.91
N GLU A 316 -2.46 -7.41 -0.90
CA GLU A 316 -1.22 -7.99 -0.37
C GLU A 316 -1.47 -9.30 0.38
N SER A 317 -2.62 -9.46 1.02
CA SER A 317 -2.97 -10.67 1.74
C SER A 317 -3.48 -11.78 0.83
N LEU A 318 -4.26 -11.47 -0.20
CA LEU A 318 -5.05 -12.43 -0.97
C LEU A 318 -4.67 -12.49 -2.46
N GLY A 319 -3.76 -11.64 -2.94
CA GLY A 319 -3.39 -11.52 -4.35
C GLY A 319 -2.47 -12.60 -4.90
N LYS A 320 -2.28 -13.72 -4.21
CA LYS A 320 -1.20 -14.70 -4.46
C LYS A 320 -1.51 -15.76 -5.52
N SER A 321 -2.75 -15.81 -5.99
CA SER A 321 -3.24 -16.84 -6.92
C SER A 321 -3.98 -16.23 -8.09
N GLU A 322 -3.72 -16.73 -9.30
CA GLU A 322 -4.39 -16.29 -10.53
C GLU A 322 -5.91 -16.49 -10.50
N ASN A 323 -6.39 -17.50 -9.78
CA ASN A 323 -7.79 -17.87 -9.76
C ASN A 323 -8.54 -17.39 -8.50
N LEU A 324 -7.82 -16.97 -7.48
CA LEU A 324 -8.40 -16.68 -6.17
C LEU A 324 -8.14 -15.26 -5.66
N GLY A 325 -7.43 -14.43 -6.40
CA GLY A 325 -7.21 -13.03 -6.02
C GLY A 325 -8.50 -12.21 -5.98
N ILE A 326 -8.50 -11.15 -5.19
CA ILE A 326 -9.56 -10.14 -5.17
C ILE A 326 -8.93 -8.79 -5.45
N LYS A 327 -9.32 -8.20 -6.59
CA LYS A 327 -8.89 -6.86 -6.98
C LYS A 327 -9.77 -5.81 -6.32
N ILE A 328 -9.20 -4.99 -5.45
CA ILE A 328 -9.90 -3.85 -4.86
C ILE A 328 -9.70 -2.61 -5.73
N VAL A 329 -10.81 -2.05 -6.19
CA VAL A 329 -10.84 -0.85 -7.04
C VAL A 329 -11.29 0.33 -6.19
N ILE A 330 -10.46 1.38 -6.15
CA ILE A 330 -10.69 2.56 -5.31
C ILE A 330 -10.64 3.84 -6.14
N GLY A 331 -11.25 4.90 -5.63
CA GLY A 331 -11.15 6.25 -6.21
C GLY A 331 -11.78 6.42 -7.60
N GLU A 332 -12.49 5.42 -8.12
CA GLU A 332 -13.21 5.59 -9.37
C GLU A 332 -14.53 6.33 -9.16
N LYS A 333 -14.89 7.15 -10.15
CA LYS A 333 -16.22 7.79 -10.17
C LYS A 333 -17.25 6.78 -10.62
N LEU A 334 -18.25 6.51 -9.78
CA LEU A 334 -19.34 5.60 -10.13
C LEU A 334 -20.16 6.16 -11.29
N LYS A 335 -20.05 5.54 -12.45
CA LYS A 335 -20.80 5.86 -13.67
C LYS A 335 -21.20 4.55 -14.36
N LEU A 336 -22.51 4.31 -14.54
CA LEU A 336 -23.00 3.09 -15.21
C LEU A 336 -22.32 2.78 -16.55
N PRO A 337 -22.07 3.78 -17.44
CA PRO A 337 -21.39 3.51 -18.72
C PRO A 337 -19.98 2.94 -18.58
N ASN A 338 -19.33 3.12 -17.43
CA ASN A 338 -17.98 2.59 -17.17
C ASN A 338 -18.00 1.10 -16.78
N TYR A 339 -19.17 0.48 -16.71
CA TYR A 339 -19.33 -0.92 -16.33
C TYR A 339 -20.02 -1.72 -17.44
N ARG A 340 -19.67 -2.99 -17.55
CA ARG A 340 -20.41 -3.94 -18.38
C ARG A 340 -21.78 -4.18 -17.79
N ALA A 341 -22.79 -4.42 -18.63
CA ALA A 341 -24.15 -4.68 -18.14
C ALA A 341 -24.17 -5.88 -17.17
N PRO A 342 -25.04 -5.90 -16.15
CA PRO A 342 -25.08 -6.98 -15.16
C PRO A 342 -25.27 -8.38 -15.73
N LYS A 343 -25.93 -8.50 -16.90
CA LYS A 343 -26.14 -9.76 -17.61
C LYS A 343 -25.05 -10.09 -18.64
N ASP A 344 -24.07 -9.22 -18.81
CA ASP A 344 -22.92 -9.49 -19.69
C ASP A 344 -22.06 -10.62 -19.06
N ALA A 345 -21.74 -11.62 -19.85
CA ALA A 345 -20.91 -12.74 -19.40
C ALA A 345 -19.49 -12.33 -18.95
N ARG A 346 -19.05 -11.13 -19.34
CA ARG A 346 -17.76 -10.53 -18.92
C ARG A 346 -17.91 -9.53 -17.77
N GLN A 347 -19.09 -9.43 -17.13
CA GLN A 347 -19.30 -8.56 -15.98
C GLN A 347 -18.57 -9.14 -14.76
N ASP A 348 -17.54 -8.44 -14.29
CA ASP A 348 -16.61 -8.87 -13.25
C ASP A 348 -16.64 -7.99 -11.98
N ARG A 349 -17.57 -7.02 -11.92
CA ARG A 349 -17.64 -6.04 -10.83
C ARG A 349 -18.56 -6.45 -9.70
N VAL A 350 -18.08 -6.19 -8.50
CA VAL A 350 -18.85 -6.18 -7.24
C VAL A 350 -18.69 -4.80 -6.60
N PHE A 351 -19.69 -4.33 -5.89
CA PHE A 351 -19.63 -3.03 -5.20
C PHE A 351 -19.79 -3.23 -3.70
N VAL A 352 -18.88 -2.64 -2.92
CA VAL A 352 -18.96 -2.58 -1.47
C VAL A 352 -19.05 -1.13 -1.04
N ALA A 353 -20.12 -0.77 -0.35
CA ALA A 353 -20.36 0.58 0.15
C ALA A 353 -20.32 0.61 1.68
N VAL A 354 -19.44 1.42 2.25
CA VAL A 354 -19.38 1.65 3.69
C VAL A 354 -20.14 2.93 4.01
N GLN A 355 -21.14 2.84 4.85
CA GLN A 355 -21.98 3.94 5.28
C GLN A 355 -21.79 4.19 6.78
N VAL A 356 -21.46 5.41 7.15
CA VAL A 356 -21.36 5.84 8.54
C VAL A 356 -22.46 6.86 8.80
N LYS A 357 -23.34 6.57 9.78
CA LYS A 357 -24.45 7.48 10.10
C LYS A 357 -23.90 8.84 10.51
N GLY A 358 -24.28 9.87 9.75
CA GLY A 358 -23.87 11.26 9.99
C GLY A 358 -22.64 11.72 9.21
N LEU A 359 -21.99 10.86 8.44
CA LEU A 359 -20.98 11.26 7.45
C LEU A 359 -21.59 11.37 6.05
N GLU A 360 -21.02 12.27 5.24
CA GLU A 360 -21.44 12.47 3.86
C GLU A 360 -21.03 11.25 3.00
N HIS A 361 -22.00 10.66 2.31
CA HIS A 361 -21.76 9.58 1.36
C HIS A 361 -22.19 10.02 -0.05
N PRO A 362 -21.31 10.69 -0.83
CA PRO A 362 -21.66 11.33 -2.10
C PRO A 362 -22.13 10.32 -3.16
N ASP A 363 -21.73 9.06 -3.03
CA ASP A 363 -22.07 7.99 -3.97
C ASP A 363 -23.32 7.17 -3.56
N GLY A 364 -23.97 7.49 -2.45
CA GLY A 364 -25.16 6.78 -1.98
C GLY A 364 -26.25 6.59 -3.05
N PRO A 365 -26.70 7.63 -3.77
CA PRO A 365 -27.67 7.50 -4.84
C PRO A 365 -27.20 6.61 -6.00
N LYS A 366 -25.90 6.64 -6.31
CA LYS A 366 -25.30 5.83 -7.38
C LYS A 366 -25.22 4.36 -6.99
N ILE A 367 -24.90 4.05 -5.72
CA ILE A 367 -24.95 2.69 -5.19
C ILE A 367 -26.36 2.12 -5.28
N ALA A 368 -27.39 2.91 -4.91
CA ALA A 368 -28.77 2.51 -5.07
C ALA A 368 -29.15 2.26 -6.54
N LEU A 369 -28.61 3.05 -7.47
CA LEU A 369 -28.80 2.85 -8.91
C LEU A 369 -28.16 1.55 -9.40
N LEU A 370 -26.91 1.27 -9.01
CA LEU A 370 -26.18 0.03 -9.34
C LEU A 370 -26.96 -1.20 -8.85
N ARG A 371 -27.45 -1.14 -7.61
CA ARG A 371 -28.30 -2.18 -7.04
C ARG A 371 -29.57 -2.41 -7.87
N ARG A 372 -30.32 -1.33 -8.21
CA ARG A 372 -31.53 -1.44 -9.05
C ARG A 372 -31.24 -1.96 -10.46
N ALA A 373 -30.04 -1.65 -10.99
CA ALA A 373 -29.60 -2.15 -12.29
C ALA A 373 -29.25 -3.63 -12.29
N GLY A 374 -29.06 -4.26 -11.13
CA GLY A 374 -28.80 -5.69 -11.00
C GLY A 374 -27.35 -6.07 -10.75
N TYR A 375 -26.48 -5.13 -10.34
CA TYR A 375 -25.12 -5.45 -9.90
C TYR A 375 -25.11 -6.04 -8.49
N PRO A 376 -24.15 -6.95 -8.17
CA PRO A 376 -23.94 -7.41 -6.81
C PRO A 376 -23.40 -6.27 -5.94
N VAL A 377 -24.09 -5.99 -4.83
CA VAL A 377 -23.77 -4.88 -3.92
C VAL A 377 -23.79 -5.38 -2.48
N ALA A 378 -22.74 -5.10 -1.71
CA ALA A 378 -22.74 -5.20 -0.26
C ALA A 378 -22.71 -3.80 0.36
N SER A 379 -23.46 -3.61 1.44
CA SER A 379 -23.46 -2.35 2.21
C SER A 379 -23.12 -2.66 3.66
N ILE A 380 -22.10 -1.96 4.21
CA ILE A 380 -21.66 -2.03 5.60
C ILE A 380 -22.17 -0.76 6.30
N ALA A 381 -23.00 -0.91 7.32
CA ALA A 381 -23.54 0.22 8.07
C ALA A 381 -22.84 0.37 9.42
N LEU A 382 -22.31 1.56 9.69
CA LEU A 382 -21.71 1.91 10.97
C LEU A 382 -22.54 2.97 11.70
N PRO A 383 -22.59 2.93 13.03
CA PRO A 383 -23.32 3.91 13.83
C PRO A 383 -22.71 5.33 13.72
N ARG A 384 -23.46 6.33 14.18
CA ARG A 384 -22.95 7.70 14.31
C ARG A 384 -21.77 7.72 15.31
N GLY A 385 -20.70 8.42 14.95
CA GLY A 385 -19.51 8.54 15.78
C GLY A 385 -18.57 7.32 15.73
N ALA A 386 -18.85 6.34 14.87
CA ALA A 386 -17.93 5.24 14.67
C ALA A 386 -16.54 5.75 14.25
N GLN A 387 -15.51 5.20 14.87
CA GLN A 387 -14.13 5.55 14.54
C GLN A 387 -13.59 4.70 13.38
N LEU A 388 -12.61 5.25 12.68
CA LEU A 388 -11.94 4.57 11.58
C LEU A 388 -11.27 3.26 12.05
N ALA A 389 -10.75 3.22 13.27
CA ALA A 389 -10.15 2.02 13.87
C ALA A 389 -11.10 0.80 13.87
N ARG A 390 -12.41 1.04 14.14
CA ARG A 390 -13.43 -0.01 14.12
C ARG A 390 -13.60 -0.62 12.73
N TYR A 391 -13.65 0.24 11.72
CA TYR A 391 -13.70 -0.18 10.32
C TYR A 391 -12.44 -0.97 9.92
N MET A 392 -11.25 -0.49 10.33
CA MET A 392 -9.98 -1.17 10.03
C MET A 392 -9.96 -2.59 10.62
N GLN A 393 -10.39 -2.74 11.86
CA GLN A 393 -10.48 -4.06 12.49
C GLN A 393 -11.49 -4.98 11.79
N PHE A 394 -12.63 -4.44 11.35
CA PHE A 394 -13.60 -5.18 10.55
C PHE A 394 -12.99 -5.70 9.23
N VAL A 395 -12.20 -4.88 8.56
CA VAL A 395 -11.49 -5.29 7.33
C VAL A 395 -10.51 -6.43 7.60
N HIS A 396 -9.81 -6.44 8.72
CA HIS A 396 -8.94 -7.55 9.10
C HIS A 396 -9.71 -8.87 9.22
N TYR A 397 -10.86 -8.87 9.88
CA TYR A 397 -11.71 -10.08 9.97
C TYR A 397 -12.25 -10.49 8.60
N ALA A 398 -12.60 -9.54 7.73
CA ALA A 398 -13.05 -9.85 6.37
C ALA A 398 -11.95 -10.51 5.54
N VAL A 399 -10.72 -10.00 5.60
CA VAL A 399 -9.56 -10.58 4.92
C VAL A 399 -9.25 -11.98 5.45
N PHE A 400 -9.25 -12.14 6.77
CA PHE A 400 -9.04 -13.46 7.42
C PHE A 400 -10.08 -14.48 6.96
N GLY A 401 -11.38 -14.12 6.97
CA GLY A 401 -12.46 -15.02 6.55
C GLY A 401 -12.31 -15.48 5.09
N ILE A 402 -11.86 -14.59 4.18
CA ILE A 402 -11.59 -14.99 2.79
C ILE A 402 -10.36 -15.90 2.71
N GLY A 403 -9.30 -15.59 3.44
CA GLY A 403 -8.11 -16.45 3.53
C GLY A 403 -8.48 -17.87 4.01
N TYR A 404 -9.34 -17.95 5.04
CA TYR A 404 -9.87 -19.22 5.53
C TYR A 404 -10.67 -19.99 4.47
N LEU A 405 -11.64 -19.33 3.82
CA LEU A 405 -12.49 -19.98 2.80
C LEU A 405 -11.69 -20.47 1.59
N ARG A 406 -10.58 -19.82 1.28
CA ARG A 406 -9.70 -20.13 0.13
C ARG A 406 -8.51 -21.01 0.49
N ASP A 407 -8.35 -21.36 1.77
CA ASP A 407 -7.16 -22.05 2.28
C ASP A 407 -5.85 -21.35 1.86
N MET A 408 -5.85 -20.03 1.94
CA MET A 408 -4.77 -19.18 1.46
C MET A 408 -4.04 -18.52 2.62
N ASN A 409 -2.71 -18.68 2.68
CA ASN A 409 -1.90 -17.94 3.64
C ASN A 409 -1.98 -16.44 3.36
N PHE A 410 -2.52 -15.67 4.30
CA PHE A 410 -2.72 -14.22 4.15
C PHE A 410 -1.58 -13.39 4.76
N VAL A 411 -0.51 -14.02 5.24
CA VAL A 411 0.65 -13.36 5.89
C VAL A 411 1.82 -13.18 4.94
N THR A 412 2.23 -14.25 4.24
CA THR A 412 3.39 -14.28 3.36
C THR A 412 3.24 -13.35 2.15
N GLN A 413 4.36 -12.96 1.54
CA GLN A 413 4.44 -12.00 0.43
C GLN A 413 5.50 -12.42 -0.60
N PRO A 414 5.32 -13.58 -1.27
CA PRO A 414 6.36 -14.13 -2.15
C PRO A 414 6.73 -13.21 -3.32
N SER A 415 5.79 -12.42 -3.84
CA SER A 415 6.05 -11.50 -4.95
C SER A 415 6.83 -10.26 -4.49
N VAL A 416 6.57 -9.78 -3.28
CA VAL A 416 7.31 -8.66 -2.67
C VAL A 416 8.75 -9.07 -2.36
N GLU A 417 8.98 -10.29 -1.88
CA GLU A 417 10.35 -10.78 -1.62
C GLU A 417 11.16 -10.95 -2.91
N LEU A 418 10.53 -11.38 -4.02
CA LEU A 418 11.17 -11.40 -5.33
C LEU A 418 11.69 -10.01 -5.74
N TYR A 419 10.84 -9.01 -5.66
CA TYR A 419 11.21 -7.62 -5.98
C TYR A 419 12.38 -7.11 -5.11
N LYS A 420 12.34 -7.34 -3.79
CA LYS A 420 13.41 -6.92 -2.86
C LYS A 420 14.75 -7.58 -3.22
N SER A 421 14.74 -8.87 -3.50
CA SER A 421 15.96 -9.62 -3.90
C SER A 421 16.58 -9.01 -5.15
N ILE A 422 15.78 -8.74 -6.20
CA ILE A 422 16.26 -8.13 -7.43
C ILE A 422 16.80 -6.72 -7.17
N THR A 423 16.08 -5.90 -6.39
CA THR A 423 16.51 -4.54 -6.05
C THR A 423 17.87 -4.53 -5.34
N ASN A 424 18.06 -5.39 -4.34
CA ASN A 424 19.31 -5.48 -3.58
C ASN A 424 20.47 -5.94 -4.48
N GLY A 425 20.24 -6.87 -5.39
CA GLY A 425 21.23 -7.32 -6.38
C GLY A 425 21.64 -6.18 -7.34
N LEU A 426 20.67 -5.48 -7.91
CA LEU A 426 20.91 -4.33 -8.80
C LEU A 426 21.66 -3.20 -8.06
N HIS A 427 21.30 -2.91 -6.84
CA HIS A 427 21.98 -1.88 -6.04
C HIS A 427 23.43 -2.25 -5.74
N ALA A 428 23.70 -3.50 -5.41
CA ALA A 428 25.06 -3.99 -5.21
C ALA A 428 25.90 -3.87 -6.50
N THR A 429 25.31 -4.16 -7.66
CA THR A 429 25.96 -4.00 -8.97
C THR A 429 26.18 -2.53 -9.32
N SER A 430 25.17 -1.68 -9.10
CA SER A 430 25.23 -0.24 -9.30
C SER A 430 26.36 0.41 -8.50
N ARG A 431 26.50 0.06 -7.22
CA ARG A 431 27.59 0.58 -6.37
C ARG A 431 28.99 0.23 -6.90
N LYS A 432 29.16 -0.99 -7.44
CA LYS A 432 30.44 -1.42 -8.04
C LYS A 432 30.72 -0.72 -9.36
N ALA A 433 29.69 -0.41 -10.12
CA ALA A 433 29.80 0.27 -11.42
C ALA A 433 29.92 1.80 -11.29
N GLY A 434 29.73 2.38 -10.10
CA GLY A 434 29.71 3.83 -9.89
C GLY A 434 28.40 4.51 -10.29
N GLY A 435 27.31 3.76 -10.37
CA GLY A 435 25.94 4.21 -10.66
C GLY A 435 25.17 3.24 -11.52
N ILE A 436 23.84 3.23 -11.37
CA ILE A 436 22.94 2.31 -12.12
C ILE A 436 23.08 2.51 -13.64
N GLU A 437 23.32 3.74 -14.09
CA GLU A 437 23.46 4.09 -15.50
C GLU A 437 24.64 3.37 -16.18
N HIS A 438 25.63 2.94 -15.41
CA HIS A 438 26.79 2.20 -15.88
C HIS A 438 26.60 0.67 -15.85
N THR A 439 25.46 0.19 -15.36
CA THR A 439 25.17 -1.24 -15.35
C THR A 439 24.67 -1.71 -16.72
N ARG A 440 24.86 -3.02 -16.97
CA ARG A 440 24.37 -3.65 -18.19
C ARG A 440 22.85 -3.59 -18.28
N GLU A 441 22.16 -3.86 -17.18
CA GLU A 441 20.70 -3.94 -17.12
C GLU A 441 20.05 -2.60 -17.50
N TRP A 442 20.63 -1.48 -17.05
CA TRP A 442 20.14 -0.15 -17.43
C TRP A 442 20.37 0.12 -18.93
N ARG A 443 21.57 -0.18 -19.44
CA ARG A 443 21.88 -0.01 -20.86
C ARG A 443 21.01 -0.87 -21.76
N ASP A 444 20.85 -2.16 -21.42
CA ASP A 444 20.01 -3.09 -22.19
C ASP A 444 18.57 -2.59 -22.29
N MET A 445 18.01 -2.01 -21.23
CA MET A 445 16.70 -1.39 -21.26
C MET A 445 16.69 -0.14 -22.16
N ARG A 446 17.65 0.78 -21.96
CA ARG A 446 17.69 2.08 -22.66
C ARG A 446 17.98 1.93 -24.17
N GLU A 447 18.75 0.97 -24.55
CA GLU A 447 19.17 0.67 -25.92
C GLU A 447 18.30 -0.38 -26.60
N SER A 448 17.25 -0.83 -25.91
CA SER A 448 16.32 -1.84 -26.46
C SER A 448 15.82 -1.43 -27.85
N PRO A 449 15.87 -2.34 -28.84
CA PRO A 449 15.27 -2.09 -30.15
C PRO A 449 13.74 -2.02 -30.11
N SER A 450 13.12 -2.49 -29.02
CA SER A 450 11.67 -2.39 -28.77
C SER A 450 11.36 -1.10 -28.03
N ARG A 451 11.70 0.06 -28.63
CA ARG A 451 11.37 1.38 -28.13
C ARG A 451 10.74 2.24 -29.23
N ALA A 452 9.88 3.16 -28.81
CA ALA A 452 9.29 4.14 -29.70
C ALA A 452 9.18 5.50 -29.00
N GLU A 453 9.58 6.56 -29.72
CA GLU A 453 9.54 7.92 -29.19
C GLU A 453 8.26 8.64 -29.61
N TRP A 454 7.76 9.50 -28.72
CA TRP A 454 6.60 10.33 -28.96
C TRP A 454 6.94 11.80 -28.66
N ARG A 455 6.91 12.63 -29.72
CA ARG A 455 7.16 14.08 -29.69
C ARG A 455 8.50 14.47 -29.04
N GLY A 456 9.51 13.58 -29.04
CA GLY A 456 10.81 13.80 -28.41
C GLY A 456 10.75 14.02 -26.89
N ARG A 457 9.66 13.61 -26.21
CA ARG A 457 9.42 13.84 -24.77
C ARG A 457 8.99 12.62 -23.99
N VAL A 458 8.43 11.63 -24.66
CA VAL A 458 7.94 10.38 -24.06
C VAL A 458 8.56 9.24 -24.84
N THR A 459 9.24 8.32 -24.16
CA THR A 459 9.81 7.11 -24.77
C THR A 459 9.10 5.90 -24.17
N LEU A 460 8.43 5.13 -25.03
CA LEU A 460 7.81 3.85 -24.69
C LEU A 460 8.82 2.72 -24.91
N PHE A 461 9.00 1.87 -23.90
CA PHE A 461 9.70 0.61 -23.99
C PHE A 461 8.68 -0.53 -23.84
N TYR A 462 8.75 -1.53 -24.72
CA TYR A 462 7.80 -2.64 -24.76
C TYR A 462 8.51 -3.95 -25.09
N ASP A 463 7.88 -5.08 -24.85
CA ASP A 463 8.45 -6.38 -25.20
C ASP A 463 8.20 -6.71 -26.69
N ARG A 464 9.15 -7.36 -27.34
CA ARG A 464 9.03 -7.84 -28.71
C ARG A 464 7.92 -8.88 -28.90
N VAL A 465 7.62 -9.65 -27.86
CA VAL A 465 6.52 -10.64 -27.88
C VAL A 465 5.16 -9.98 -28.14
N ALA A 466 5.08 -8.69 -27.99
CA ALA A 466 3.86 -7.91 -28.17
C ALA A 466 3.43 -7.73 -29.65
N GLY A 467 4.21 -8.19 -30.64
CA GLY A 467 3.87 -8.07 -32.06
C GLY A 467 3.72 -6.62 -32.52
N ALA A 468 4.57 -5.73 -32.01
CA ALA A 468 4.65 -4.36 -32.49
C ALA A 468 5.36 -4.37 -33.84
N GLU A 469 4.62 -4.08 -34.88
CA GLU A 469 5.16 -3.97 -36.24
C GLU A 469 5.92 -2.65 -36.40
N ALA A 470 7.02 -2.68 -37.14
CA ALA A 470 7.76 -1.47 -37.49
C ALA A 470 6.83 -0.49 -38.24
N GLY A 471 6.91 0.79 -37.88
CA GLY A 471 6.16 1.86 -38.54
C GLY A 471 4.98 2.42 -37.74
N PHE A 472 4.62 1.84 -36.58
CA PHE A 472 3.61 2.43 -35.70
C PHE A 472 4.21 3.49 -34.77
N THR A 473 3.39 4.50 -34.43
CA THR A 473 3.74 5.47 -33.39
C THR A 473 3.64 4.85 -32.00
N ALA A 474 4.35 5.41 -31.02
CA ALA A 474 4.34 4.88 -29.65
C ALA A 474 2.92 4.75 -29.04
N PRO A 475 1.99 5.71 -29.20
CA PRO A 475 0.59 5.53 -28.79
C PRO A 475 -0.15 4.39 -29.47
N GLU A 476 0.10 4.16 -30.78
CA GLU A 476 -0.50 3.04 -31.52
C GLU A 476 -0.02 1.70 -31.01
N ILE A 477 1.29 1.57 -30.77
CA ILE A 477 1.88 0.35 -30.20
C ILE A 477 1.23 0.03 -28.85
N TYR A 478 1.17 1.03 -27.97
CA TYR A 478 0.57 0.89 -26.64
C TYR A 478 -0.91 0.49 -26.73
N GLY A 479 -1.70 1.19 -27.55
CA GLY A 479 -3.13 0.95 -27.68
C GLY A 479 -3.46 -0.42 -28.26
N ARG A 480 -2.72 -0.83 -29.33
CA ARG A 480 -2.88 -2.15 -29.96
C ARG A 480 -2.50 -3.30 -29.02
N LEU A 481 -1.37 -3.16 -28.31
CA LEU A 481 -0.92 -4.15 -27.33
C LEU A 481 -1.96 -4.34 -26.23
N LEU A 482 -2.39 -3.23 -25.59
CA LEU A 482 -3.42 -3.27 -24.55
C LEU A 482 -4.74 -3.86 -25.06
N GLY A 483 -5.20 -3.45 -26.24
CA GLY A 483 -6.44 -3.96 -26.86
C GLY A 483 -6.40 -5.46 -27.11
N ARG A 484 -5.28 -5.97 -27.65
CA ARG A 484 -5.08 -7.39 -27.89
C ARG A 484 -5.14 -8.21 -26.60
N LEU A 485 -4.39 -7.79 -25.56
CA LEU A 485 -4.33 -8.49 -24.27
C LEU A 485 -5.68 -8.46 -23.53
N MET A 486 -6.45 -7.38 -23.66
CA MET A 486 -7.81 -7.29 -23.13
C MET A 486 -8.80 -8.18 -23.90
N ALA A 487 -8.65 -8.29 -25.23
CA ALA A 487 -9.50 -9.13 -26.05
C ALA A 487 -9.25 -10.63 -25.77
N SER A 488 -7.99 -11.04 -25.60
CA SER A 488 -7.60 -12.41 -25.24
C SER A 488 -7.87 -12.76 -23.77
N ARG A 489 -8.21 -11.79 -22.93
CA ARG A 489 -8.38 -11.94 -21.48
C ARG A 489 -7.08 -12.32 -20.72
N GLU A 490 -5.94 -12.08 -21.32
CA GLU A 490 -4.66 -12.15 -20.59
C GLU A 490 -4.56 -11.04 -19.54
N VAL A 491 -5.20 -9.89 -19.81
CA VAL A 491 -5.37 -8.81 -18.83
C VAL A 491 -6.84 -8.44 -18.68
N GLU A 492 -7.23 -8.06 -17.50
CA GLU A 492 -8.60 -7.67 -17.15
C GLU A 492 -8.65 -6.30 -16.46
N TYR A 493 -7.51 -5.79 -16.00
CA TYR A 493 -7.37 -4.46 -15.38
C TYR A 493 -5.99 -3.86 -15.71
N GLY A 494 -5.82 -2.60 -15.37
CA GLY A 494 -4.55 -1.90 -15.59
C GLY A 494 -3.99 -1.29 -14.32
N GLU A 495 -2.69 -0.97 -14.39
CA GLU A 495 -2.05 -0.04 -13.47
C GLU A 495 -1.22 0.98 -14.24
N ILE A 496 -1.16 2.21 -13.72
CA ILE A 496 -0.31 3.27 -14.22
C ILE A 496 0.47 3.80 -13.01
N THR A 497 1.76 3.50 -12.97
CA THR A 497 2.62 3.80 -11.83
C THR A 497 3.71 4.77 -12.22
N PHE A 498 3.84 5.87 -11.50
CA PHE A 498 4.95 6.80 -11.66
C PHE A 498 5.98 6.60 -10.54
N PHE A 499 7.20 6.27 -10.91
CA PHE A 499 8.36 6.25 -10.01
C PHE A 499 8.83 7.68 -9.78
N GLY A 500 8.39 8.25 -8.68
CA GLY A 500 8.67 9.62 -8.26
C GLY A 500 7.58 10.17 -7.34
N ASP A 501 7.85 11.30 -6.69
CA ASP A 501 6.87 11.95 -5.81
C ASP A 501 5.63 12.41 -6.58
N THR A 502 4.45 12.05 -6.10
CA THR A 502 3.15 12.51 -6.63
C THR A 502 2.33 13.28 -5.59
N ARG A 503 2.84 13.45 -4.37
CA ARG A 503 2.06 13.95 -3.22
C ARG A 503 2.52 15.31 -2.70
N TYR A 504 3.82 15.52 -2.58
CA TYR A 504 4.36 16.71 -1.89
C TYR A 504 4.79 17.82 -2.85
N SER A 505 5.41 17.50 -3.99
CA SER A 505 5.82 18.48 -4.97
C SER A 505 4.66 18.93 -5.88
N GLU A 506 4.75 20.14 -6.43
CA GLU A 506 3.78 20.65 -7.41
C GLU A 506 3.84 19.85 -8.72
N ARG A 507 5.08 19.59 -9.21
CA ARG A 507 5.31 18.77 -10.40
C ARG A 507 4.73 17.37 -10.25
N GLY A 508 4.96 16.73 -9.12
CA GLY A 508 4.42 15.41 -8.82
C GLY A 508 2.89 15.37 -8.81
N ARG A 509 2.25 16.36 -8.20
CA ARG A 509 0.78 16.47 -8.25
C ARG A 509 0.25 16.70 -9.67
N ALA A 510 1.01 17.39 -10.54
CA ALA A 510 0.65 17.55 -11.95
C ALA A 510 0.75 16.23 -12.72
N VAL A 511 1.80 15.43 -12.48
CA VAL A 511 1.92 14.05 -12.99
C VAL A 511 0.72 13.23 -12.57
N SER A 512 0.40 13.17 -11.27
CA SER A 512 -0.75 12.42 -10.75
C SER A 512 -2.05 12.78 -11.47
N LYS A 513 -2.30 14.08 -11.71
CA LYS A 513 -3.49 14.53 -12.46
C LYS A 513 -3.49 14.03 -13.91
N SER A 514 -2.33 13.99 -14.57
CA SER A 514 -2.19 13.47 -15.93
C SER A 514 -2.52 11.97 -15.98
N LEU A 515 -1.95 11.20 -15.04
CA LEU A 515 -2.20 9.76 -14.95
C LEU A 515 -3.67 9.44 -14.62
N GLN A 516 -4.32 10.25 -13.78
CA GLN A 516 -5.76 10.08 -13.50
C GLN A 516 -6.62 10.37 -14.75
N ARG A 517 -6.24 11.32 -15.61
CA ARG A 517 -6.93 11.54 -16.90
C ARG A 517 -6.77 10.33 -17.84
N ALA A 518 -5.55 9.77 -17.91
CA ALA A 518 -5.27 8.57 -18.68
C ALA A 518 -6.11 7.37 -18.19
N ALA A 519 -6.16 7.15 -16.88
CA ALA A 519 -6.95 6.11 -16.25
C ALA A 519 -8.45 6.25 -16.58
N GLU A 520 -9.01 7.46 -16.42
CA GLU A 520 -10.43 7.70 -16.71
C GLU A 520 -10.75 7.54 -18.20
N GLY A 521 -9.94 8.11 -19.09
CA GLY A 521 -10.25 8.12 -20.52
C GLY A 521 -10.01 6.77 -21.21
N LEU A 522 -8.87 6.13 -20.94
CA LEU A 522 -8.47 4.89 -21.62
C LEU A 522 -9.09 3.65 -20.98
N PHE A 523 -8.88 3.46 -19.68
CA PHE A 523 -9.31 2.22 -19.02
C PHE A 523 -10.79 2.23 -18.65
N ARG A 524 -11.22 3.23 -17.86
CA ARG A 524 -12.60 3.23 -17.33
C ARG A 524 -13.65 3.52 -18.40
N ALA A 525 -13.47 4.57 -19.18
CA ALA A 525 -14.46 4.98 -20.19
C ALA A 525 -14.39 4.13 -21.46
N ARG A 526 -13.19 3.89 -22.02
CA ARG A 526 -13.04 3.18 -23.29
C ARG A 526 -13.10 1.67 -23.13
N LEU A 527 -12.31 1.10 -22.18
CA LEU A 527 -12.19 -0.34 -21.97
C LEU A 527 -13.22 -0.91 -20.98
N ARG A 528 -13.87 -0.06 -20.17
CA ARG A 528 -14.72 -0.47 -19.03
C ARG A 528 -14.00 -1.39 -18.05
N ALA A 529 -12.69 -1.20 -17.92
CA ALA A 529 -11.80 -1.97 -17.08
C ALA A 529 -11.38 -1.18 -15.83
N PRO A 530 -11.16 -1.85 -14.69
CA PRO A 530 -10.53 -1.23 -13.54
C PRO A 530 -9.13 -0.76 -13.87
N VAL A 531 -8.70 0.29 -13.18
CA VAL A 531 -7.32 0.76 -13.29
C VAL A 531 -6.90 1.46 -12.01
N ASP A 532 -5.68 1.21 -11.61
CA ASP A 532 -5.03 1.89 -10.50
C ASP A 532 -4.04 2.94 -11.00
N VAL A 533 -3.90 4.01 -10.21
CA VAL A 533 -2.85 5.01 -10.41
C VAL A 533 -2.05 5.09 -9.12
N TYR A 534 -0.75 4.80 -9.21
CA TYR A 534 0.12 4.67 -8.04
C TYR A 534 1.31 5.61 -8.08
N GLU A 535 1.89 5.76 -6.88
CA GLU A 535 3.24 6.28 -6.68
C GLU A 535 4.18 5.10 -6.41
N GLY A 536 5.20 4.92 -7.26
CA GLY A 536 6.28 3.97 -7.02
C GLY A 536 7.43 4.61 -6.23
N PRO A 537 8.20 3.82 -5.48
CA PRO A 537 8.17 2.36 -5.39
C PRO A 537 7.28 1.79 -4.27
N ALA A 538 6.55 2.62 -3.51
CA ALA A 538 5.77 2.17 -2.34
C ALA A 538 4.81 1.02 -2.66
N MET A 539 4.18 1.03 -3.85
CA MET A 539 3.23 -0.01 -4.26
C MET A 539 3.88 -1.40 -4.40
N ASN A 540 5.20 -1.48 -4.64
CA ASN A 540 5.89 -2.77 -4.74
C ASN A 540 5.88 -3.56 -3.43
N HIS A 541 5.68 -2.86 -2.30
CA HIS A 541 5.57 -3.45 -0.97
C HIS A 541 4.12 -3.74 -0.56
N SER A 542 3.15 -3.61 -1.47
CA SER A 542 1.74 -3.78 -1.16
C SER A 542 0.97 -4.40 -2.34
N TYR A 543 0.65 -3.61 -3.32
CA TYR A 543 -0.29 -3.99 -4.39
C TYR A 543 0.32 -4.96 -5.40
N HIS A 544 1.64 -5.03 -5.52
CA HIS A 544 2.31 -5.93 -6.45
C HIS A 544 2.20 -7.40 -6.06
N GLU A 545 1.83 -7.74 -4.83
CA GLU A 545 1.43 -9.11 -4.52
C GLU A 545 0.24 -9.53 -5.40
N MET A 546 -0.76 -8.65 -5.58
CA MET A 546 -1.89 -8.85 -6.49
C MET A 546 -1.47 -8.80 -7.97
N VAL A 547 -0.70 -7.80 -8.35
CA VAL A 547 -0.31 -7.59 -9.77
C VAL A 547 0.54 -8.74 -10.29
N ILE A 548 1.45 -9.24 -9.49
CA ILE A 548 2.36 -10.34 -9.86
C ILE A 548 1.70 -11.71 -9.60
N GLY A 549 1.08 -11.91 -8.44
CA GLY A 549 0.51 -13.19 -8.02
C GLY A 549 -0.78 -13.55 -8.74
N HIS A 550 -1.81 -12.73 -8.63
CA HIS A 550 -3.06 -12.90 -9.38
C HIS A 550 -2.85 -12.66 -10.87
N GLY A 551 -2.01 -11.70 -11.24
CA GLY A 551 -1.81 -11.32 -12.63
C GLY A 551 -3.01 -10.57 -13.21
N LYS A 552 -3.36 -10.84 -14.47
CA LYS A 552 -4.47 -10.19 -15.18
C LYS A 552 -4.32 -8.65 -15.27
N CYS A 553 -3.13 -8.11 -15.01
CA CYS A 553 -2.83 -6.68 -15.02
C CYS A 553 -1.99 -6.28 -16.23
N PHE A 554 -2.35 -5.18 -16.87
CA PHE A 554 -1.47 -4.49 -17.79
C PHE A 554 -0.74 -3.38 -17.04
N SER A 555 0.57 -3.58 -16.80
CA SER A 555 1.38 -2.66 -16.01
C SER A 555 2.05 -1.61 -16.90
N THR A 556 1.83 -0.33 -16.57
CA THR A 556 2.48 0.83 -17.21
C THR A 556 3.32 1.55 -16.18
N ILE A 557 4.63 1.39 -16.24
CA ILE A 557 5.56 1.90 -15.24
C ILE A 557 6.31 3.10 -15.82
N LEU A 558 6.17 4.27 -15.17
CA LEU A 558 6.75 5.52 -15.65
C LEU A 558 7.90 5.98 -14.75
N ILE A 559 8.91 6.62 -15.35
CA ILE A 559 10.02 7.30 -14.66
C ILE A 559 10.39 8.58 -15.39
N SER A 560 11.01 9.54 -14.69
CA SER A 560 11.61 10.74 -15.30
C SER A 560 13.08 10.51 -15.63
N ASP A 561 13.51 10.95 -16.82
CA ASP A 561 14.91 10.98 -17.23
C ASP A 561 15.69 12.14 -16.56
N ALA A 562 14.99 13.12 -15.99
CA ALA A 562 15.55 14.23 -15.24
C ALA A 562 15.31 14.04 -13.73
N PRO A 563 16.09 13.19 -13.05
CA PRO A 563 15.92 12.93 -11.62
C PRO A 563 16.35 14.14 -10.78
N ASP A 564 15.71 14.32 -9.65
CA ASP A 564 16.19 15.24 -8.62
C ASP A 564 17.38 14.65 -7.85
N GLN A 565 18.11 15.51 -7.14
CA GLN A 565 19.18 15.15 -6.22
C GLN A 565 19.26 16.14 -5.05
N ILE A 566 19.81 15.70 -3.94
CA ILE A 566 20.23 16.56 -2.83
C ILE A 566 21.76 16.45 -2.73
N ALA A 567 22.44 17.23 -3.59
CA ALA A 567 23.90 17.15 -3.76
C ALA A 567 24.66 17.34 -2.46
N SER A 568 24.13 18.14 -1.55
CA SER A 568 24.75 18.47 -0.27
C SER A 568 24.98 17.27 0.66
N ILE A 569 24.27 16.16 0.46
CA ILE A 569 24.37 14.90 1.21
C ILE A 569 24.59 13.70 0.28
N GLY A 570 24.98 13.93 -0.97
CA GLY A 570 25.19 12.86 -1.93
C GLY A 570 23.95 11.99 -2.19
N TYR A 571 22.74 12.55 -2.04
CA TYR A 571 21.52 11.81 -2.29
C TYR A 571 21.11 11.92 -3.76
N THR A 572 21.35 10.86 -4.51
CA THR A 572 21.00 10.70 -5.92
C THR A 572 19.81 9.75 -6.09
N ALA A 573 19.26 9.69 -7.29
CA ALA A 573 18.17 8.76 -7.61
C ALA A 573 18.66 7.34 -7.97
N ASP A 574 19.91 6.99 -7.69
CA ASP A 574 20.50 5.72 -8.11
C ASP A 574 19.71 4.51 -7.55
N TYR A 575 19.49 4.46 -6.23
CA TYR A 575 18.71 3.39 -5.62
C TYR A 575 17.26 3.36 -6.13
N HIS A 576 16.65 4.52 -6.32
CA HIS A 576 15.29 4.65 -6.87
C HIS A 576 15.19 4.07 -8.30
N ARG A 577 16.20 4.27 -9.12
CA ARG A 577 16.30 3.68 -10.46
C ARG A 577 16.55 2.16 -10.42
N CYS A 578 17.29 1.66 -9.42
CA CYS A 578 17.38 0.22 -9.17
C CYS A 578 16.00 -0.38 -8.89
N GLN A 579 15.18 0.30 -8.10
CA GLN A 579 13.82 -0.13 -7.78
C GLN A 579 12.91 -0.14 -9.02
N PHE A 580 13.03 0.85 -9.88
CA PHE A 580 12.31 0.90 -11.16
C PHE A 580 12.67 -0.32 -12.04
N LEU A 581 13.95 -0.60 -12.26
CA LEU A 581 14.39 -1.77 -13.02
C LEU A 581 13.97 -3.08 -12.36
N ALA A 582 14.07 -3.18 -11.04
CA ALA A 582 13.66 -4.37 -10.30
C ALA A 582 12.16 -4.67 -10.49
N THR A 583 11.33 -3.62 -10.55
CA THR A 583 9.90 -3.76 -10.84
C THR A 583 9.66 -4.37 -12.21
N LEU A 584 10.29 -3.82 -13.25
CA LEU A 584 10.20 -4.36 -14.60
C LEU A 584 10.68 -5.81 -14.66
N SER A 585 11.82 -6.10 -14.02
CA SER A 585 12.41 -7.44 -13.98
C SER A 585 11.52 -8.45 -13.25
N ALA A 586 10.92 -8.07 -12.12
CA ALA A 586 10.03 -8.95 -11.36
C ALA A 586 8.76 -9.31 -12.15
N LEU A 587 8.18 -8.32 -12.83
CA LEU A 587 7.02 -8.53 -13.72
C LEU A 587 7.38 -9.44 -14.90
N ALA A 588 8.50 -9.16 -15.57
CA ALA A 588 8.98 -9.95 -16.70
C ALA A 588 9.29 -11.41 -16.31
N GLN A 589 9.95 -11.65 -15.17
CA GLN A 589 10.24 -13.00 -14.67
C GLN A 589 8.97 -13.82 -14.39
N ARG A 590 7.88 -13.14 -14.04
CA ARG A 590 6.56 -13.75 -13.83
C ARG A 590 5.68 -13.72 -15.08
N GLN A 591 6.26 -13.35 -16.23
CA GLN A 591 5.55 -13.27 -17.51
C GLN A 591 4.29 -12.37 -17.44
N ARG A 592 4.37 -11.28 -16.67
CA ARG A 592 3.29 -10.29 -16.54
C ARG A 592 3.45 -9.19 -17.59
N PRO A 593 2.39 -8.84 -18.32
CA PRO A 593 2.45 -7.79 -19.33
C PRO A 593 2.86 -6.45 -18.71
N VAL A 594 3.99 -5.91 -19.17
CA VAL A 594 4.52 -4.63 -18.66
C VAL A 594 5.09 -3.80 -19.80
N VAL A 595 4.88 -2.50 -19.72
CA VAL A 595 5.56 -1.49 -20.54
C VAL A 595 6.19 -0.44 -19.63
N ALA A 596 7.34 0.07 -20.04
CA ALA A 596 7.96 1.20 -19.36
C ALA A 596 7.82 2.47 -20.20
N ILE A 597 7.65 3.61 -19.53
CA ILE A 597 7.61 4.93 -20.16
C ILE A 597 8.64 5.82 -19.46
N ALA A 598 9.61 6.33 -20.22
CA ALA A 598 10.51 7.37 -19.77
C ALA A 598 9.99 8.75 -20.21
N LEU A 599 9.87 9.67 -19.26
CA LEU A 599 9.53 11.06 -19.48
C LEU A 599 10.81 11.90 -19.52
N LYS A 600 11.00 12.71 -20.53
CA LYS A 600 12.19 13.56 -20.66
C LYS A 600 12.42 14.42 -19.40
N ASP A 601 11.34 14.97 -18.87
CA ASP A 601 11.28 15.81 -17.67
C ASP A 601 9.83 15.81 -17.12
N LEU A 602 9.56 16.60 -16.09
CA LEU A 602 8.21 16.76 -15.52
C LEU A 602 7.61 18.15 -15.82
N GLU A 603 8.07 18.82 -16.88
CA GLU A 603 7.57 20.12 -17.28
C GLU A 603 6.24 20.02 -18.03
N GLY A 604 5.50 21.12 -18.08
CA GLY A 604 4.16 21.17 -18.68
C GLY A 604 4.08 20.65 -20.12
N ALA A 605 5.12 20.88 -20.93
CA ALA A 605 5.18 20.39 -22.31
C ALA A 605 5.30 18.85 -22.39
N THR A 606 6.03 18.24 -21.46
CA THR A 606 6.14 16.76 -21.38
C THR A 606 4.84 16.15 -20.87
N LEU A 607 4.20 16.75 -19.87
CA LEU A 607 2.91 16.29 -19.37
C LEU A 607 1.79 16.44 -20.43
N ALA A 608 1.81 17.51 -21.23
CA ALA A 608 0.90 17.64 -22.36
C ALA A 608 1.13 16.57 -23.44
N ALA A 609 2.40 16.23 -23.71
CA ALA A 609 2.74 15.12 -24.62
C ALA A 609 2.29 13.76 -24.07
N LEU A 610 2.37 13.54 -22.76
CA LEU A 610 1.89 12.34 -22.10
C LEU A 610 0.36 12.23 -22.15
N ASP A 611 -0.36 13.32 -21.88
CA ASP A 611 -1.82 13.36 -22.02
C ASP A 611 -2.26 13.04 -23.44
N GLU A 612 -1.57 13.60 -24.42
CA GLU A 612 -1.83 13.31 -25.84
C GLU A 612 -1.48 11.87 -26.20
N PHE A 613 -0.40 11.31 -25.66
CA PHE A 613 -0.02 9.91 -25.83
C PHE A 613 -1.18 8.98 -25.44
N PHE A 614 -1.71 9.12 -24.24
CA PHE A 614 -2.82 8.24 -23.78
C PHE A 614 -4.13 8.52 -24.54
N ARG A 615 -4.38 9.75 -24.94
CA ARG A 615 -5.55 10.09 -25.77
C ARG A 615 -5.48 9.46 -27.17
N GLN A 616 -4.31 9.41 -27.77
CA GLN A 616 -4.11 8.74 -29.05
C GLN A 616 -4.15 7.22 -28.86
N ALA A 617 -3.49 6.66 -27.84
CA ALA A 617 -3.54 5.24 -27.52
C ALA A 617 -4.99 4.72 -27.42
N ALA A 618 -5.89 5.50 -26.80
CA ALA A 618 -7.30 5.13 -26.66
C ALA A 618 -8.02 4.96 -28.01
N LYS A 619 -7.56 5.59 -29.09
CA LYS A 619 -8.14 5.44 -30.44
C LYS A 619 -7.76 4.11 -31.10
N HIS A 620 -6.64 3.54 -30.69
CA HIS A 620 -6.06 2.32 -31.25
C HIS A 620 -6.36 1.05 -30.44
N VAL A 621 -7.15 1.19 -29.38
CA VAL A 621 -7.66 0.04 -28.63
C VAL A 621 -8.87 -0.52 -29.38
N ASN A 622 -8.66 -1.65 -30.06
CA ASN A 622 -9.74 -2.42 -30.69
C ASN A 622 -10.15 -3.54 -29.72
N LEU A 623 -11.44 -3.57 -29.33
CA LEU A 623 -12.05 -4.60 -28.46
C LEU A 623 -12.87 -5.56 -29.28
#